data_cd0d753e25b05c850ea62cac66569eab
#
_entry.id   cd0d753e25b05c850ea62cac66569eab
#
_cell.length_a   1.000
_cell.length_b   1.000
_cell.length_c   1.000
_cell.angle_alpha   90.00
_cell.angle_beta   90.00
_cell.angle_gamma   90.00
#
_symmetry.space_group_name_H-M   'P 1'
#
loop_
_entity.id
_entity.type
_entity.pdbx_description
1 polymer ?
#
loop_
_entity_poly.entity_id
_entity_poly.type
_entity_poly.pdbx_seq_one_letter_code
_entity_poly.pdbx_strand_id
1 'polypeptide(L)'
;MLSGYLLKKPLGDDDNIPEAIDELIETIQMEKWDEAGIKVKELSDKWKRIVNRVQFSSERDEINFFSMSLARLEGALLVRDKVNAVLELKEAYEHWNQLAN
;
A
#
# COMPACT_ATOMS: atom_id res chain seq x y z
N MET A 1 1.88 22.43 -1.65
CA MET A 1 1.12 22.42 -0.41
C MET A 1 -0.32 21.92 -0.60
N LEU A 2 -1.08 22.68 -1.31
CA LEU A 2 -2.46 22.27 -1.53
C LEU A 2 -2.56 20.97 -2.30
N SER A 3 -1.64 20.72 -3.21
CA SER A 3 -1.70 19.49 -3.99
C SER A 3 -1.53 18.27 -3.10
N GLY A 4 -0.62 18.32 -2.12
CA GLY A 4 -0.47 17.21 -1.21
C GLY A 4 -1.71 17.00 -0.36
N TYR A 5 -2.28 18.09 0.10
CA TYR A 5 -3.50 18.04 0.88
C TYR A 5 -4.65 17.47 0.07
N LEU A 6 -4.78 17.93 -1.16
CA LEU A 6 -5.85 17.46 -2.04
C LEU A 6 -5.68 15.99 -2.39
N LEU A 7 -4.44 15.55 -2.45
CA LEU A 7 -4.16 14.16 -2.75
C LEU A 7 -4.76 13.23 -1.70
N LYS A 8 -4.69 13.62 -0.45
CA LYS A 8 -5.25 12.81 0.63
C LYS A 8 -6.77 12.91 0.68
N LYS A 9 -7.27 14.12 0.63
CA LYS A 9 -8.71 14.35 0.81
C LYS A 9 -9.57 13.73 -0.28
N PRO A 10 -9.26 13.99 -1.56
CA PRO A 10 -10.11 13.46 -2.60
C PRO A 10 -10.10 11.94 -2.72
N LEU A 11 -9.10 11.31 -2.14
CA LEU A 11 -9.03 9.86 -2.20
C LEU A 11 -10.07 9.21 -1.31
N GLY A 12 -10.56 9.95 -0.33
CA GLY A 12 -11.71 9.54 0.43
C GLY A 12 -11.48 8.37 1.36
N ASP A 13 -12.55 7.92 1.96
CA ASP A 13 -12.50 6.88 2.97
C ASP A 13 -12.25 5.51 2.36
N ASP A 14 -12.75 5.29 1.15
CA ASP A 14 -12.60 4.00 0.50
C ASP A 14 -11.15 3.69 0.17
N ASP A 15 -10.33 4.72 0.07
CA ASP A 15 -8.96 4.58 -0.35
C ASP A 15 -7.98 4.88 0.78
N ASN A 16 -8.35 4.50 2.00
CA ASN A 16 -7.51 4.74 3.16
C ASN A 16 -6.37 3.74 3.19
N ILE A 17 -5.29 4.09 2.52
CA ILE A 17 -4.13 3.22 2.38
C ILE A 17 -3.44 2.96 3.72
N PRO A 18 -3.15 3.96 4.55
CA PRO A 18 -2.48 3.69 5.83
C PRO A 18 -3.25 2.70 6.70
N GLU A 19 -4.56 2.84 6.77
CA GLU A 19 -5.35 1.94 7.59
C GLU A 19 -5.31 0.52 7.03
N ALA A 20 -5.40 0.40 5.71
CA ALA A 20 -5.33 -0.90 5.07
C ALA A 20 -3.99 -1.58 5.34
N ILE A 21 -2.91 -0.81 5.32
CA ILE A 21 -1.59 -1.35 5.61
C ILE A 21 -1.51 -1.83 7.05
N ASP A 22 -2.01 -1.03 7.98
CA ASP A 22 -1.98 -1.41 9.40
C ASP A 22 -2.77 -2.69 9.64
N GLU A 23 -3.94 -2.81 9.06
CA GLU A 23 -4.74 -4.02 9.20
C GLU A 23 -4.03 -5.23 8.63
N LEU A 24 -3.38 -5.04 7.51
CA LEU A 24 -2.67 -6.13 6.86
C LEU A 24 -1.48 -6.60 7.70
N ILE A 25 -0.75 -5.64 8.28
CA ILE A 25 0.35 -5.98 9.16
C ILE A 25 -0.15 -6.83 10.34
N GLU A 26 -1.25 -6.42 10.95
CA GLU A 26 -1.84 -7.19 12.04
C GLU A 26 -2.19 -8.59 11.61
N THR A 27 -2.83 -8.71 10.46
CA THR A 27 -3.26 -10.00 9.95
C THR A 27 -2.06 -10.92 9.73
N ILE A 28 -0.98 -10.38 9.21
CA ILE A 28 0.23 -11.16 8.96
C ILE A 28 0.89 -11.54 10.27
N GLN A 29 0.92 -10.64 11.24
CA GLN A 29 1.51 -10.95 12.54
C GLN A 29 0.76 -12.07 13.24
N MET A 30 -0.54 -12.18 12.99
CA MET A 30 -1.34 -13.28 13.53
C MET A 30 -1.26 -14.53 12.65
N GLU A 31 -0.47 -14.47 11.61
CA GLU A 31 -0.22 -15.59 10.69
C GLU A 31 -1.49 -16.10 10.02
N LYS A 32 -2.42 -15.20 9.76
CA LYS A 32 -3.64 -15.53 9.04
C LYS A 32 -3.39 -15.33 7.54
N TRP A 33 -2.67 -16.27 6.98
CA TRP A 33 -2.14 -16.11 5.62
C TRP A 33 -3.22 -16.04 4.54
N ASP A 34 -4.29 -16.82 4.70
CA ASP A 34 -5.38 -16.76 3.71
C ASP A 34 -6.05 -15.40 3.71
N GLU A 35 -6.29 -14.90 4.91
CA GLU A 35 -6.92 -13.58 5.05
C GLU A 35 -5.99 -12.49 4.54
N ALA A 36 -4.69 -12.64 4.81
CA ALA A 36 -3.72 -11.67 4.32
C ALA A 36 -3.70 -11.61 2.80
N GLY A 37 -3.83 -12.76 2.14
CA GLY A 37 -3.89 -12.79 0.69
C GLY A 37 -5.06 -12.01 0.15
N ILE A 38 -6.22 -12.15 0.79
CA ILE A 38 -7.40 -11.40 0.37
C ILE A 38 -7.19 -9.91 0.58
N LYS A 39 -6.63 -9.54 1.73
CA LYS A 39 -6.42 -8.12 2.04
C LYS A 39 -5.38 -7.48 1.14
N VAL A 40 -4.36 -8.24 0.75
CA VAL A 40 -3.36 -7.70 -0.15
C VAL A 40 -3.95 -7.42 -1.53
N LYS A 41 -4.84 -8.29 -1.97
CA LYS A 41 -5.51 -8.07 -3.23
C LYS A 41 -6.37 -6.81 -3.17
N GLU A 42 -7.08 -6.62 -2.08
CA GLU A 42 -7.89 -5.42 -1.89
C GLU A 42 -7.01 -4.18 -1.88
N LEU A 43 -5.87 -4.25 -1.22
CA LEU A 43 -4.94 -3.13 -1.18
C LEU A 43 -4.42 -2.80 -2.58
N SER A 44 -4.06 -3.83 -3.35
CA SER A 44 -3.61 -3.63 -4.72
C SER A 44 -4.67 -2.97 -5.58
N ASP A 45 -5.91 -3.40 -5.43
CA ASP A 45 -7.01 -2.81 -6.21
C ASP A 45 -7.22 -1.36 -5.83
N LYS A 46 -7.16 -1.05 -4.55
CA LYS A 46 -7.26 0.35 -4.11
C LYS A 46 -6.13 1.18 -4.69
N TRP A 47 -4.93 0.64 -4.65
CA TRP A 47 -3.77 1.35 -5.16
C TRP A 47 -3.92 1.65 -6.65
N LYS A 48 -4.39 0.69 -7.42
CA LYS A 48 -4.59 0.89 -8.84
C LYS A 48 -5.59 1.99 -9.12
N ARG A 49 -6.66 2.05 -8.35
CA ARG A 49 -7.63 3.13 -8.51
C ARG A 49 -7.03 4.48 -8.21
N ILE A 50 -6.20 4.55 -7.18
CA ILE A 50 -5.55 5.79 -6.80
C ILE A 50 -4.60 6.25 -7.91
N VAL A 51 -3.79 5.34 -8.43
CA VAL A 51 -2.85 5.67 -9.49
C VAL A 51 -3.58 6.22 -10.71
N ASN A 52 -4.70 5.59 -11.05
CA ASN A 52 -5.47 6.05 -12.21
C ASN A 52 -6.03 7.45 -12.03
N ARG A 53 -6.30 7.83 -10.78
CA ARG A 53 -6.86 9.15 -10.51
C ARG A 53 -5.83 10.25 -10.47
N VAL A 54 -4.68 9.98 -9.87
CA VAL A 54 -3.76 11.07 -9.55
C VAL A 54 -2.78 11.38 -10.66
N GLN A 55 -2.15 10.40 -11.24
CA GLN A 55 -1.29 10.58 -12.41
C GLN A 55 -0.31 11.75 -12.32
N PHE A 56 0.36 11.87 -11.21
CA PHE A 56 1.35 12.94 -11.05
C PHE A 56 2.70 12.49 -11.59
N SER A 57 3.17 13.17 -12.60
CA SER A 57 4.45 12.81 -13.18
C SER A 57 5.59 13.02 -12.20
N SER A 58 5.50 14.04 -11.37
CA SER A 58 6.56 14.34 -10.42
C SER A 58 6.65 13.30 -9.30
N GLU A 59 5.60 12.51 -9.12
CA GLU A 59 5.58 11.49 -8.08
C GLU A 59 5.77 10.10 -8.63
N ARG A 60 6.20 9.99 -9.86
CA ARG A 60 6.29 8.70 -10.54
C ARG A 60 7.18 7.71 -9.79
N ASP A 61 8.29 8.18 -9.23
CA ASP A 61 9.20 7.27 -8.53
C ASP A 61 8.53 6.65 -7.32
N GLU A 62 7.82 7.45 -6.55
CA GLU A 62 7.13 6.93 -5.37
C GLU A 62 6.01 5.97 -5.76
N ILE A 63 5.32 6.27 -6.85
CA ILE A 63 4.30 5.37 -7.35
C ILE A 63 4.91 4.02 -7.71
N ASN A 64 6.03 4.05 -8.41
CA ASN A 64 6.71 2.81 -8.79
C ASN A 64 7.24 2.05 -7.58
N PHE A 65 7.79 2.76 -6.61
CA PHE A 65 8.31 2.11 -5.41
C PHE A 65 7.20 1.45 -4.62
N PHE A 66 6.05 2.11 -4.49
CA PHE A 66 4.93 1.52 -3.80
C PHE A 66 4.46 0.25 -4.53
N SER A 67 4.36 0.33 -5.84
CA SER A 67 3.95 -0.83 -6.63
C SER A 67 4.92 -1.99 -6.47
N MET A 68 6.22 -1.69 -6.43
CA MET A 68 7.22 -2.73 -6.23
C MET A 68 7.11 -3.36 -4.86
N SER A 69 6.85 -2.55 -3.84
CA SER A 69 6.67 -3.09 -2.50
C SER A 69 5.48 -4.05 -2.45
N LEU A 70 4.40 -3.71 -3.15
CA LEU A 70 3.25 -4.60 -3.20
C LEU A 70 3.60 -5.91 -3.88
N ALA A 71 4.36 -5.86 -4.97
CA ALA A 71 4.76 -7.09 -5.66
C ALA A 71 5.63 -7.97 -4.78
N ARG A 72 6.57 -7.36 -4.05
CA ARG A 72 7.41 -8.12 -3.14
C ARG A 72 6.60 -8.69 -1.99
N LEU A 73 5.62 -7.92 -1.53
CA LEU A 73 4.72 -8.38 -0.48
C LEU A 73 3.98 -9.63 -0.92
N GLU A 74 3.48 -9.63 -2.14
CA GLU A 74 2.78 -10.81 -2.66
C GLU A 74 3.71 -12.02 -2.68
N GLY A 75 4.96 -11.81 -3.08
CA GLY A 75 5.93 -12.90 -3.05
C GLY A 75 6.20 -13.41 -1.64
N ALA A 76 6.33 -12.49 -0.69
CA ALA A 76 6.55 -12.90 0.69
C ALA A 76 5.38 -13.70 1.23
N LEU A 77 4.16 -13.32 0.86
CA LEU A 77 2.98 -14.06 1.30
C LEU A 77 2.93 -15.48 0.73
N LEU A 78 3.38 -15.63 -0.50
CA LEU A 78 3.41 -16.94 -1.12
C LEU A 78 4.23 -17.94 -0.33
N VAL A 79 5.33 -17.48 0.23
CA VAL A 79 6.21 -18.35 1.02
C VAL A 79 6.02 -18.15 2.50
N ARG A 80 5.01 -17.41 2.89
CA ARG A 80 4.66 -17.13 4.29
C ARG A 80 5.84 -16.58 5.07
N ASP A 81 6.52 -15.61 4.45
CA ASP A 81 7.67 -14.96 5.07
C ASP A 81 7.17 -13.75 5.84
N LYS A 82 6.91 -13.95 7.12
CA LYS A 82 6.31 -12.92 7.96
C LYS A 82 7.19 -11.68 8.05
N VAL A 83 8.47 -11.88 8.24
CA VAL A 83 9.39 -10.75 8.43
C VAL A 83 9.42 -9.88 7.17
N ASN A 84 9.64 -10.49 6.03
CA ASN A 84 9.71 -9.71 4.79
C ASN A 84 8.36 -9.11 4.42
N ALA A 85 7.28 -9.82 4.69
CA ALA A 85 5.96 -9.26 4.42
C ALA A 85 5.73 -7.97 5.20
N VAL A 86 6.08 -7.96 6.48
CA VAL A 86 5.91 -6.77 7.30
C VAL A 86 6.84 -5.66 6.83
N LEU A 87 8.07 -6.02 6.48
CA LEU A 87 9.03 -5.02 5.99
C LEU A 87 8.53 -4.34 4.72
N GLU A 88 7.97 -5.11 3.79
CA GLU A 88 7.46 -4.51 2.57
C GLU A 88 6.28 -3.59 2.84
N LEU A 89 5.45 -3.95 3.80
CA LEU A 89 4.33 -3.07 4.16
C LEU A 89 4.81 -1.78 4.80
N LYS A 90 5.85 -1.87 5.61
CA LYS A 90 6.44 -0.66 6.20
C LYS A 90 7.02 0.24 5.12
N GLU A 91 7.68 -0.34 4.12
CA GLU A 91 8.20 0.44 3.01
C GLU A 91 7.09 1.08 2.21
N ALA A 92 6.03 0.32 1.94
CA ALA A 92 4.89 0.86 1.21
C ALA A 92 4.29 2.04 1.96
N TYR A 93 4.19 1.93 3.28
CA TYR A 93 3.68 3.03 4.10
C TYR A 93 4.53 4.28 3.93
N GLU A 94 5.84 4.09 3.92
CA GLU A 94 6.77 5.22 3.77
C GLU A 94 6.60 5.88 2.40
N HIS A 95 6.48 5.09 1.35
CA HIS A 95 6.27 5.64 0.02
C HIS A 95 4.94 6.37 -0.08
N TRP A 96 3.92 5.84 0.58
CA TRP A 96 2.65 6.53 0.64
C TRP A 96 2.78 7.91 1.30
N ASN A 97 3.54 7.97 2.38
CA ASN A 97 3.75 9.24 3.07
C ASN A 97 4.46 10.25 2.18
N GLN A 98 5.44 9.79 1.40
CA GLN A 98 6.13 10.66 0.47
C GLN A 98 5.18 11.21 -0.59
N LEU A 99 4.29 10.36 -1.07
CA LEU A 99 3.30 10.78 -2.05
C LEU A 99 2.33 11.81 -1.49
N ALA A 100 1.86 11.56 -0.28
CA ALA A 100 0.79 12.34 0.30
C ALA A 100 1.27 13.68 0.87
N ASN A 101 2.55 13.82 1.06
CA ASN A 101 3.11 15.07 1.56
C ASN A 101 3.57 15.94 0.42
#